data_a45d87da7119604029c6b13b59c86c00
#
_entry.id   a45d87da7119604029c6b13b59c86c00
#
_cell.length_a   1.000
_cell.length_b   1.000
_cell.length_c   1.000
_cell.angle_alpha   90.00
_cell.angle_beta   90.00
_cell.angle_gamma   90.00
#
_symmetry.space_group_name_H-M   'P 1'
#
loop_
_entity.id
_entity.type
_entity.pdbx_description
1 polymer ?
#
loop_
_entity_poly.entity_id
_entity_poly.type
_entity_poly.pdbx_seq_one_letter_code
_entity_poly.pdbx_strand_id
1 'polypeptide(L)'
;WARLALDMDNAASAIFGFTHSLYYDDETAVALRTKYNRINSDSLDIFSPFMLALRDGNQMGTMVDVSDAMMAIMGGIFLVIVMIVLWNMGLMNGLRRYGEIGLRLAMGESKGQVYRSMISEAIIIGLAGTVVGTGIGIGLTYYVQENGIDYTKGIEALSNSSMVMPNIFYAQVTPDLFYIGFLPGVLATVLGTMLAGLAIYRREMSQLFKELET
;
A
#
# COMPACT_ATOMS: atom_id res chain seq x y z
N TRP A 1 37.83 0.49 32.59
CA TRP A 1 38.70 -0.68 32.39
C TRP A 1 39.00 -0.93 30.93
N ALA A 2 38.02 -1.02 30.02
CA ALA A 2 38.24 -1.29 28.59
C ALA A 2 39.14 -0.24 27.92
N ARG A 3 38.98 1.05 28.23
CA ARG A 3 39.82 2.14 27.69
C ARG A 3 41.29 2.04 28.14
N LEU A 4 41.50 1.70 29.39
CA LEU A 4 42.85 1.47 29.97
C LEU A 4 43.52 0.20 29.40
N ALA A 5 42.74 -0.84 29.13
CA ALA A 5 43.26 -2.09 28.59
C ALA A 5 43.61 -2.00 27.11
N LEU A 6 42.98 -1.04 26.39
CA LEU A 6 43.19 -0.83 24.95
C LEU A 6 44.06 0.41 24.64
N ASP A 7 44.61 1.06 25.68
CA ASP A 7 45.40 2.30 25.54
C ASP A 7 44.70 3.40 24.75
N MET A 8 43.37 3.53 24.94
CA MET A 8 42.50 4.44 24.22
C MET A 8 42.17 5.67 25.06
N ASP A 9 43.18 6.42 25.47
CA ASP A 9 42.99 7.72 26.13
C ASP A 9 42.48 8.74 25.10
N ASN A 10 41.26 9.26 25.33
CA ASN A 10 40.57 10.20 24.44
C ASN A 10 40.16 9.68 23.03
N ALA A 11 40.12 8.38 22.84
CA ALA A 11 39.66 7.77 21.60
C ALA A 11 38.35 6.97 21.81
N ALA A 12 37.59 6.81 20.75
CA ALA A 12 36.40 5.99 20.70
C ALA A 12 36.43 5.09 19.46
N SER A 13 36.16 3.81 19.64
CA SER A 13 36.10 2.85 18.54
C SER A 13 34.86 3.04 17.66
N ALA A 14 33.77 3.52 18.26
CA ALA A 14 32.51 3.83 17.56
C ALA A 14 31.76 4.95 18.29
N ILE A 15 31.12 5.80 17.49
CA ILE A 15 30.24 6.88 17.98
C ILE A 15 28.83 6.59 17.42
N PHE A 16 27.87 6.44 18.31
CA PHE A 16 26.48 6.26 17.92
C PHE A 16 25.78 7.62 17.85
N GLY A 17 25.23 7.96 16.68
CA GLY A 17 24.39 9.13 16.49
C GLY A 17 22.93 8.72 16.46
N PHE A 18 22.07 9.50 17.11
CA PHE A 18 20.64 9.31 17.10
C PHE A 18 19.97 10.51 16.43
N THR A 19 18.97 10.27 15.59
CA THR A 19 18.12 11.31 15.03
C THR A 19 17.06 11.71 16.06
N HIS A 20 16.48 12.92 15.91
CA HIS A 20 15.41 13.40 16.79
C HIS A 20 14.09 12.64 16.62
N SER A 21 13.97 11.83 15.59
CA SER A 21 12.78 11.00 15.33
C SER A 21 12.80 9.77 16.22
N LEU A 22 11.63 9.42 16.77
CA LEU A 22 11.42 8.19 17.55
C LEU A 22 11.50 6.93 16.66
N TYR A 23 11.41 7.08 15.36
CA TYR A 23 11.46 6.00 14.39
C TYR A 23 12.69 6.14 13.52
N TYR A 24 13.29 5.00 13.16
CA TYR A 24 14.38 4.97 12.21
C TYR A 24 13.86 5.28 10.82
N ASP A 25 14.41 6.33 10.21
CA ASP A 25 14.16 6.71 8.83
C ASP A 25 15.39 6.37 8.00
N ASP A 26 15.26 5.36 7.14
CA ASP A 26 16.33 4.83 6.33
C ASP A 26 16.81 5.84 5.28
N GLU A 27 15.90 6.56 4.63
CA GLU A 27 16.26 7.57 3.61
C GLU A 27 17.09 8.69 4.22
N THR A 28 16.67 9.22 5.37
CA THR A 28 17.42 10.27 6.08
C THR A 28 18.78 9.75 6.57
N ALA A 29 18.83 8.52 7.09
CA ALA A 29 20.08 7.92 7.55
C ALA A 29 21.08 7.71 6.42
N VAL A 30 20.63 7.20 5.27
CA VAL A 30 21.46 7.03 4.06
C VAL A 30 21.92 8.35 3.49
N ALA A 31 21.06 9.37 3.46
CA ALA A 31 21.43 10.71 3.01
C ALA A 31 22.50 11.34 3.91
N LEU A 32 22.37 11.23 5.23
CA LEU A 32 23.35 11.70 6.20
C LEU A 32 24.68 10.97 6.05
N ARG A 33 24.66 9.63 5.95
CA ARG A 33 25.85 8.81 5.70
C ARG A 33 26.59 9.24 4.44
N THR A 34 25.86 9.38 3.34
CA THR A 34 26.45 9.75 2.05
C THR A 34 27.07 11.14 2.10
N LYS A 35 26.39 12.10 2.75
CA LYS A 35 26.89 13.45 2.95
C LYS A 35 28.15 13.47 3.83
N TYR A 36 28.12 12.73 4.94
CA TYR A 36 29.24 12.67 5.88
C TYR A 36 30.48 12.05 5.22
N ASN A 37 30.31 10.88 4.59
CA ASN A 37 31.43 10.15 3.98
C ASN A 37 32.04 10.93 2.81
N ARG A 38 31.23 11.68 2.05
CA ARG A 38 31.77 12.54 0.98
C ARG A 38 32.69 13.65 1.48
N ILE A 39 32.46 14.12 2.71
CA ILE A 39 33.24 15.26 3.28
C ILE A 39 34.42 14.76 4.10
N ASN A 40 34.28 13.67 4.84
CA ASN A 40 35.22 13.27 5.88
C ASN A 40 35.95 11.95 5.57
N SER A 41 35.50 11.16 4.60
CA SER A 41 36.15 9.90 4.25
C SER A 41 37.24 10.16 3.17
N ASP A 42 38.47 9.76 3.47
CA ASP A 42 39.57 9.71 2.52
C ASP A 42 39.85 8.24 2.17
N SER A 43 39.75 7.90 0.88
CA SER A 43 39.98 6.54 0.38
C SER A 43 41.44 6.09 0.49
N LEU A 44 42.39 7.03 0.69
CA LEU A 44 43.83 6.76 0.83
C LEU A 44 44.23 6.52 2.29
N ASP A 45 43.42 6.97 3.25
CA ASP A 45 43.69 6.81 4.68
C ASP A 45 42.78 5.69 5.26
N ILE A 46 43.40 4.58 5.66
CA ILE A 46 42.71 3.43 6.28
C ILE A 46 42.06 3.81 7.61
N PHE A 47 42.54 4.86 8.28
CA PHE A 47 42.02 5.35 9.55
C PHE A 47 41.02 6.50 9.41
N SER A 48 40.64 6.86 8.18
CA SER A 48 39.66 7.94 8.00
C SER A 48 38.31 7.58 8.60
N PRO A 49 37.64 8.52 9.28
CA PRO A 49 36.34 8.25 9.88
C PRO A 49 35.30 8.04 8.78
N PHE A 50 34.54 6.95 8.87
CA PHE A 50 33.42 6.72 7.99
C PHE A 50 32.13 6.45 8.78
N MET A 51 31.03 6.92 8.27
CA MET A 51 29.71 6.73 8.87
C MET A 51 29.03 5.53 8.22
N LEU A 52 28.44 4.68 9.07
CA LEU A 52 27.57 3.59 8.68
C LEU A 52 26.12 3.91 9.09
N ALA A 53 25.18 3.66 8.21
CA ALA A 53 23.77 3.61 8.57
C ALA A 53 23.45 2.25 9.19
N LEU A 54 22.35 2.14 9.92
CA LEU A 54 21.93 0.90 10.54
C LEU A 54 21.77 -0.24 9.52
N ARG A 55 21.32 0.09 8.31
CA ARG A 55 21.18 -0.86 7.21
C ARG A 55 22.52 -1.47 6.72
N ASP A 56 23.63 -0.78 6.93
CA ASP A 56 24.96 -1.25 6.50
C ASP A 56 25.56 -2.28 7.47
N GLY A 57 24.94 -2.42 8.67
CA GLY A 57 25.40 -3.35 9.70
C GLY A 57 24.80 -4.75 9.54
N ASN A 58 25.64 -5.79 9.62
CA ASN A 58 25.26 -7.20 9.79
C ASN A 58 24.13 -7.71 8.87
N GLN A 59 24.15 -7.41 7.56
CA GLN A 59 23.13 -7.82 6.60
C GLN A 59 21.70 -7.26 6.87
N MET A 60 21.58 -6.31 7.80
CA MET A 60 20.29 -5.76 8.17
C MET A 60 19.63 -5.01 6.99
N GLY A 61 20.43 -4.36 6.14
CA GLY A 61 19.93 -3.73 4.90
C GLY A 61 19.28 -4.72 3.94
N THR A 62 19.93 -5.86 3.68
CA THR A 62 19.36 -6.92 2.84
C THR A 62 18.07 -7.49 3.43
N MET A 63 17.97 -7.59 4.75
CA MET A 63 16.78 -8.08 5.43
C MET A 63 15.60 -7.10 5.32
N VAL A 64 15.87 -5.81 5.45
CA VAL A 64 14.88 -4.74 5.24
C VAL A 64 14.44 -4.71 3.78
N ASP A 65 15.38 -4.70 2.82
CA ASP A 65 15.09 -4.66 1.39
C ASP A 65 14.24 -5.88 0.94
N VAL A 66 14.54 -7.07 1.47
CA VAL A 66 13.75 -8.30 1.21
C VAL A 66 12.36 -8.19 1.83
N SER A 67 12.25 -7.65 3.05
CA SER A 67 10.94 -7.45 3.69
C SER A 67 10.07 -6.46 2.93
N ASP A 68 10.64 -5.35 2.48
CA ASP A 68 9.94 -4.33 1.68
C ASP A 68 9.51 -4.89 0.33
N ALA A 69 10.39 -5.65 -0.35
CA ALA A 69 10.05 -6.34 -1.59
C ALA A 69 8.91 -7.35 -1.39
N MET A 70 8.96 -8.15 -0.32
CA MET A 70 7.88 -9.08 0.00
C MET A 70 6.56 -8.36 0.29
N MET A 71 6.57 -7.29 1.07
CA MET A 71 5.38 -6.47 1.32
C MET A 71 4.82 -5.88 0.04
N ALA A 72 5.67 -5.35 -0.84
CA ALA A 72 5.25 -4.81 -2.13
C ALA A 72 4.61 -5.88 -3.04
N ILE A 73 5.20 -7.07 -3.10
CA ILE A 73 4.67 -8.19 -3.88
C ILE A 73 3.33 -8.66 -3.31
N MET A 74 3.25 -8.93 -2.00
CA MET A 74 2.01 -9.37 -1.36
C MET A 74 0.90 -8.33 -1.46
N GLY A 75 1.23 -7.07 -1.20
CA GLY A 75 0.31 -5.95 -1.36
C GLY A 75 -0.16 -5.79 -2.80
N GLY A 76 0.74 -5.92 -3.78
CA GLY A 76 0.43 -5.89 -5.19
C GLY A 76 -0.52 -7.01 -5.62
N ILE A 77 -0.26 -8.25 -5.19
CA ILE A 77 -1.15 -9.40 -5.45
C ILE A 77 -2.53 -9.16 -4.84
N PHE A 78 -2.58 -8.70 -3.58
CA PHE A 78 -3.84 -8.38 -2.90
C PHE A 78 -4.63 -7.30 -3.64
N LEU A 79 -3.96 -6.23 -4.08
CA LEU A 79 -4.56 -5.17 -4.88
C LEU A 79 -5.17 -5.69 -6.17
N VAL A 80 -4.46 -6.57 -6.89
CA VAL A 80 -4.97 -7.18 -8.13
C VAL A 80 -6.21 -8.03 -7.85
N ILE A 81 -6.22 -8.84 -6.80
CA ILE A 81 -7.37 -9.65 -6.41
C ILE A 81 -8.58 -8.76 -6.09
N VAL A 82 -8.39 -7.73 -5.27
CA VAL A 82 -9.46 -6.77 -4.92
C VAL A 82 -9.98 -6.06 -6.17
N MET A 83 -9.09 -5.65 -7.08
CA MET A 83 -9.46 -5.00 -8.33
C MET A 83 -10.32 -5.91 -9.22
N ILE A 84 -10.00 -7.20 -9.32
CA ILE A 84 -10.79 -8.18 -10.07
C ILE A 84 -12.18 -8.36 -9.44
N VAL A 85 -12.27 -8.44 -8.11
CA VAL A 85 -13.55 -8.56 -7.40
C VAL A 85 -14.42 -7.33 -7.64
N LEU A 86 -13.87 -6.13 -7.47
CA LEU A 86 -14.60 -4.87 -7.70
C LEU A 86 -15.01 -4.70 -9.17
N TRP A 87 -14.16 -5.09 -10.10
CA TRP A 87 -14.49 -5.13 -11.53
C TRP A 87 -15.68 -6.04 -11.79
N ASN A 88 -15.67 -7.26 -11.26
CA ASN A 88 -16.77 -8.21 -11.41
C ASN A 88 -18.08 -7.63 -10.84
N MET A 89 -18.03 -7.01 -9.67
CA MET A 89 -19.19 -6.32 -9.09
C MET A 89 -19.71 -5.19 -10.00
N GLY A 90 -18.83 -4.39 -10.58
CA GLY A 90 -19.20 -3.34 -11.53
C GLY A 90 -19.89 -3.89 -12.78
N LEU A 91 -19.38 -4.98 -13.35
CA LEU A 91 -20.01 -5.67 -14.48
C LEU A 91 -21.39 -6.22 -14.12
N MET A 92 -21.50 -6.92 -13.00
CA MET A 92 -22.78 -7.50 -12.56
C MET A 92 -23.85 -6.44 -12.27
N ASN A 93 -23.45 -5.31 -11.69
CA ASN A 93 -24.36 -4.20 -11.42
C ASN A 93 -24.88 -3.61 -12.76
N GLY A 94 -24.01 -3.44 -13.76
CA GLY A 94 -24.40 -2.99 -15.10
C GLY A 94 -25.36 -3.98 -15.78
N LEU A 95 -25.08 -5.29 -15.70
CA LEU A 95 -25.89 -6.32 -16.34
C LEU A 95 -27.30 -6.44 -15.71
N ARG A 96 -27.41 -6.33 -14.39
CA ARG A 96 -28.70 -6.38 -13.69
C ARG A 96 -29.67 -5.26 -14.09
N ARG A 97 -29.16 -4.16 -14.62
CA ARG A 97 -29.96 -2.99 -15.02
C ARG A 97 -30.39 -2.99 -16.48
N TYR A 98 -30.17 -4.08 -17.23
CA TYR A 98 -30.55 -4.11 -18.65
C TYR A 98 -32.02 -3.79 -18.90
N GLY A 99 -32.94 -4.31 -18.08
CA GLY A 99 -34.36 -4.02 -18.19
C GLY A 99 -34.70 -2.54 -17.97
N GLU A 100 -34.11 -1.91 -16.96
CA GLU A 100 -34.26 -0.47 -16.68
C GLU A 100 -33.73 0.39 -17.83
N ILE A 101 -32.56 0.00 -18.36
CA ILE A 101 -31.93 0.69 -19.50
C ILE A 101 -32.78 0.55 -20.76
N GLY A 102 -33.33 -0.65 -21.02
CA GLY A 102 -34.23 -0.88 -22.13
C GLY A 102 -35.49 -0.01 -22.06
N LEU A 103 -36.08 0.12 -20.87
CA LEU A 103 -37.23 0.98 -20.62
C LEU A 103 -36.91 2.46 -20.86
N ARG A 104 -35.77 2.98 -20.39
CA ARG A 104 -35.32 4.35 -20.62
C ARG A 104 -35.14 4.65 -22.11
N LEU A 105 -34.53 3.71 -22.84
CA LEU A 105 -34.34 3.82 -24.28
C LEU A 105 -35.70 3.81 -25.02
N ALA A 106 -36.67 3.02 -24.57
CA ALA A 106 -38.02 2.97 -25.12
C ALA A 106 -38.79 4.27 -24.86
N MET A 107 -38.54 4.97 -23.76
CA MET A 107 -39.09 6.32 -23.48
C MET A 107 -38.43 7.43 -24.29
N GLY A 108 -37.42 7.13 -25.14
CA GLY A 108 -36.77 8.08 -26.02
C GLY A 108 -35.47 8.69 -25.49
N GLU A 109 -34.94 8.19 -24.37
CA GLU A 109 -33.61 8.59 -23.89
C GLU A 109 -32.53 8.15 -24.90
N SER A 110 -31.54 9.01 -25.18
CA SER A 110 -30.44 8.63 -26.08
C SER A 110 -29.48 7.65 -25.38
N LYS A 111 -28.91 6.70 -26.13
CA LYS A 111 -27.92 5.73 -25.62
C LYS A 111 -26.76 6.43 -24.91
N GLY A 112 -26.29 7.57 -25.42
CA GLY A 112 -25.20 8.34 -24.81
C GLY A 112 -25.56 8.92 -23.44
N GLN A 113 -26.82 9.34 -23.27
CA GLN A 113 -27.33 9.92 -22.03
C GLN A 113 -27.42 8.86 -20.92
N VAL A 114 -27.96 7.69 -21.26
CA VAL A 114 -28.01 6.53 -20.37
C VAL A 114 -26.61 6.08 -19.94
N TYR A 115 -25.68 6.00 -20.90
CA TYR A 115 -24.29 5.62 -20.62
C TYR A 115 -23.59 6.60 -19.67
N ARG A 116 -23.74 7.91 -19.90
CA ARG A 116 -23.18 8.95 -19.02
C ARG A 116 -23.80 8.91 -17.62
N SER A 117 -25.10 8.64 -17.52
CA SER A 117 -25.79 8.48 -16.23
C SER A 117 -25.21 7.29 -15.45
N MET A 118 -24.99 6.16 -16.12
CA MET A 118 -24.37 4.97 -15.49
C MET A 118 -22.96 5.24 -14.96
N ILE A 119 -22.14 5.94 -15.74
CA ILE A 119 -20.78 6.29 -15.33
C ILE A 119 -20.79 7.26 -14.15
N SER A 120 -21.63 8.31 -14.21
CA SER A 120 -21.72 9.26 -13.10
C SER A 120 -22.17 8.61 -11.80
N GLU A 121 -23.11 7.68 -11.87
CA GLU A 121 -23.53 6.88 -10.71
C GLU A 121 -22.40 6.00 -10.18
N ALA A 122 -21.66 5.32 -11.06
CA ALA A 122 -20.51 4.49 -10.65
C ALA A 122 -19.41 5.32 -9.98
N ILE A 123 -19.16 6.53 -10.44
CA ILE A 123 -18.20 7.46 -9.82
C ILE A 123 -18.68 7.84 -8.42
N ILE A 124 -19.94 8.22 -8.25
CA ILE A 124 -20.49 8.61 -6.94
C ILE A 124 -20.43 7.43 -5.95
N ILE A 125 -20.85 6.24 -6.37
CA ILE A 125 -20.82 5.04 -5.55
C ILE A 125 -19.36 4.67 -5.22
N GLY A 126 -18.47 4.69 -6.21
CA GLY A 126 -17.04 4.42 -6.04
C GLY A 126 -16.39 5.39 -5.06
N LEU A 127 -16.65 6.68 -5.19
CA LEU A 127 -16.16 7.71 -4.27
C LEU A 127 -16.69 7.51 -2.85
N ALA A 128 -18.01 7.33 -2.69
CA ALA A 128 -18.61 7.12 -1.37
C ALA A 128 -18.05 5.87 -0.69
N GLY A 129 -17.99 4.74 -1.42
CA GLY A 129 -17.44 3.50 -0.90
C GLY A 129 -15.95 3.62 -0.53
N THR A 130 -15.17 4.32 -1.35
CA THR A 130 -13.75 4.52 -1.13
C THR A 130 -13.48 5.43 0.08
N VAL A 131 -14.23 6.53 0.23
CA VAL A 131 -14.09 7.42 1.38
C VAL A 131 -14.40 6.67 2.68
N VAL A 132 -15.50 5.94 2.73
CA VAL A 132 -15.87 5.15 3.91
C VAL A 132 -14.85 4.04 4.17
N GLY A 133 -14.49 3.27 3.14
CA GLY A 133 -13.53 2.16 3.25
C GLY A 133 -12.14 2.63 3.69
N THR A 134 -11.62 3.70 3.08
CA THR A 134 -10.35 4.29 3.46
C THR A 134 -10.39 4.86 4.88
N GLY A 135 -11.49 5.52 5.27
CA GLY A 135 -11.68 6.03 6.63
C GLY A 135 -11.64 4.92 7.69
N ILE A 136 -12.34 3.83 7.46
CA ILE A 136 -12.31 2.66 8.36
C ILE A 136 -10.92 2.02 8.38
N GLY A 137 -10.30 1.84 7.21
CA GLY A 137 -8.96 1.26 7.08
C GLY A 137 -7.90 2.06 7.84
N ILE A 138 -7.87 3.40 7.66
CA ILE A 138 -6.96 4.29 8.38
C ILE A 138 -7.24 4.28 9.87
N GLY A 139 -8.52 4.27 10.27
CA GLY A 139 -8.91 4.20 11.69
C GLY A 139 -8.40 2.92 12.36
N LEU A 140 -8.51 1.77 11.70
CA LEU A 140 -7.96 0.50 12.19
C LEU A 140 -6.43 0.52 12.23
N THR A 141 -5.79 1.06 11.20
CA THR A 141 -4.32 1.17 11.16
C THR A 141 -3.81 2.08 12.28
N TYR A 142 -4.50 3.21 12.54
CA TYR A 142 -4.17 4.11 13.64
C TYR A 142 -4.33 3.43 15.01
N TYR A 143 -5.39 2.65 15.19
CA TYR A 143 -5.58 1.87 16.41
C TYR A 143 -4.43 0.88 16.64
N VAL A 144 -4.00 0.18 15.59
CA VAL A 144 -2.86 -0.76 15.65
C VAL A 144 -1.54 -0.01 15.85
N GLN A 145 -1.41 1.21 15.33
CA GLN A 145 -0.24 2.05 15.55
C GLN A 145 -0.07 2.43 17.02
N GLU A 146 -1.15 2.71 17.74
CA GLU A 146 -1.07 3.09 19.16
C GLU A 146 -0.95 1.89 20.10
N ASN A 147 -1.70 0.82 19.84
CA ASN A 147 -1.78 -0.32 20.76
C ASN A 147 -0.79 -1.44 20.41
N GLY A 148 -0.32 -1.53 19.16
CA GLY A 148 0.44 -2.64 18.66
C GLY A 148 -0.38 -3.93 18.56
N ILE A 149 0.17 -4.93 17.90
CA ILE A 149 -0.37 -6.29 17.89
C ILE A 149 0.65 -7.20 18.58
N ASP A 150 0.23 -7.84 19.67
CA ASP A 150 1.06 -8.77 20.42
C ASP A 150 1.02 -10.17 19.78
N TYR A 151 2.15 -10.57 19.22
CA TYR A 151 2.38 -11.88 18.62
C TYR A 151 3.15 -12.84 19.53
N THR A 152 3.29 -12.55 20.81
CA THR A 152 4.09 -13.34 21.77
C THR A 152 3.77 -14.82 21.67
N LYS A 153 2.48 -15.20 21.63
CA LYS A 153 2.06 -16.61 21.53
C LYS A 153 2.42 -17.29 20.21
N GLY A 154 2.51 -16.53 19.12
CA GLY A 154 2.93 -17.05 17.80
C GLY A 154 4.43 -17.20 17.68
N ILE A 155 5.18 -16.32 18.33
CA ILE A 155 6.64 -16.28 18.30
C ILE A 155 7.27 -17.29 19.27
N GLU A 156 6.61 -17.64 20.38
CA GLU A 156 7.03 -18.71 21.29
C GLU A 156 7.23 -20.05 20.56
N ALA A 157 6.42 -20.34 19.55
CA ALA A 157 6.60 -21.53 18.72
C ALA A 157 7.83 -21.47 17.79
N LEU A 158 8.33 -20.27 17.48
CA LEU A 158 9.53 -20.03 16.68
C LEU A 158 10.77 -19.67 17.52
N SER A 159 10.63 -19.47 18.82
CA SER A 159 11.71 -18.99 19.71
C SER A 159 12.84 -20.00 19.93
N ASN A 160 12.73 -21.22 19.39
CA ASN A 160 13.85 -22.15 19.29
C ASN A 160 14.95 -21.72 18.28
N SER A 161 14.73 -20.68 17.52
CA SER A 161 15.72 -20.06 16.64
C SER A 161 16.35 -18.87 17.39
N SER A 162 17.67 -18.77 17.34
CA SER A 162 18.48 -17.69 17.97
C SER A 162 18.19 -16.27 17.46
N MET A 163 17.01 -16.04 16.93
CA MET A 163 16.56 -14.78 16.32
C MET A 163 15.74 -13.98 17.34
N VAL A 164 16.26 -12.85 17.74
CA VAL A 164 15.53 -11.90 18.60
C VAL A 164 14.53 -11.17 17.70
N MET A 165 13.26 -11.59 17.74
CA MET A 165 12.17 -10.90 17.07
C MET A 165 11.39 -10.03 18.07
N PRO A 166 10.93 -8.83 17.66
CA PRO A 166 10.08 -8.02 18.51
C PRO A 166 8.72 -8.73 18.72
N ASN A 167 8.27 -8.77 19.97
CA ASN A 167 7.00 -9.42 20.34
C ASN A 167 5.76 -8.60 19.95
N ILE A 168 5.94 -7.30 19.75
CA ILE A 168 4.86 -6.37 19.43
C ILE A 168 5.18 -5.71 18.09
N PHE A 169 4.24 -5.82 17.16
CA PHE A 169 4.31 -5.16 15.86
C PHE A 169 3.39 -3.95 15.85
N TYR A 170 3.92 -2.81 15.43
CA TYR A 170 3.17 -1.58 15.27
C TYR A 170 2.94 -1.32 13.78
N ALA A 171 1.70 -0.95 13.42
CA ALA A 171 1.44 -0.41 12.09
C ALA A 171 1.88 1.06 12.05
N GLN A 172 2.14 1.57 10.86
CA GLN A 172 2.41 2.99 10.63
C GLN A 172 1.45 3.54 9.59
N VAL A 173 0.79 4.66 9.93
CA VAL A 173 -0.04 5.39 8.97
C VAL A 173 0.87 6.22 8.09
N THR A 174 0.97 5.85 6.82
CA THR A 174 1.74 6.59 5.81
C THR A 174 0.79 7.26 4.82
N PRO A 175 1.20 8.38 4.17
CA PRO A 175 0.40 9.03 3.13
C PRO A 175 0.01 8.10 1.97
N ASP A 176 0.82 7.09 1.68
CA ASP A 176 0.58 6.13 0.60
C ASP A 176 -0.68 5.30 0.80
N LEU A 177 -1.10 5.07 2.06
CA LEU A 177 -2.34 4.36 2.37
C LEU A 177 -3.58 5.04 1.76
N PHE A 178 -3.57 6.37 1.63
CA PHE A 178 -4.66 7.09 0.97
C PHE A 178 -4.74 6.74 -0.52
N TYR A 179 -3.60 6.69 -1.20
CA TYR A 179 -3.55 6.36 -2.63
C TYR A 179 -3.89 4.89 -2.90
N ILE A 180 -3.36 3.99 -2.06
CA ILE A 180 -3.59 2.54 -2.18
C ILE A 180 -5.06 2.19 -1.94
N GLY A 181 -5.75 2.87 -1.03
CA GLY A 181 -7.18 2.66 -0.77
C GLY A 181 -8.07 3.33 -1.82
N PHE A 182 -7.73 4.55 -2.23
CA PHE A 182 -8.59 5.39 -3.06
C PHE A 182 -8.57 5.01 -4.54
N LEU A 183 -7.39 4.86 -5.14
CA LEU A 183 -7.22 4.63 -6.57
C LEU A 183 -7.89 3.33 -7.07
N PRO A 184 -7.63 2.15 -6.49
CA PRO A 184 -8.22 0.91 -6.98
C PRO A 184 -9.74 0.87 -6.81
N GLY A 185 -10.26 1.40 -5.70
CA GLY A 185 -11.69 1.40 -5.41
C GLY A 185 -12.50 2.17 -6.44
N VAL A 186 -12.10 3.39 -6.77
CA VAL A 186 -12.79 4.21 -7.78
C VAL A 186 -12.54 3.66 -9.19
N LEU A 187 -11.28 3.38 -9.54
CA LEU A 187 -10.94 2.95 -10.90
C LEU A 187 -11.61 1.62 -11.27
N ALA A 188 -11.58 0.63 -10.38
CA ALA A 188 -12.14 -0.69 -10.69
C ALA A 188 -13.67 -0.65 -10.88
N THR A 189 -14.38 0.09 -10.02
CA THR A 189 -15.84 0.24 -10.14
C THR A 189 -16.25 0.99 -11.40
N VAL A 190 -15.55 2.07 -11.74
CA VAL A 190 -15.82 2.86 -12.94
C VAL A 190 -15.49 2.06 -14.19
N LEU A 191 -14.34 1.42 -14.27
CA LEU A 191 -13.94 0.59 -15.42
C LEU A 191 -14.90 -0.58 -15.64
N GLY A 192 -15.32 -1.27 -14.56
CA GLY A 192 -16.31 -2.34 -14.63
C GLY A 192 -17.64 -1.86 -15.21
N THR A 193 -18.15 -0.73 -14.74
CA THR A 193 -19.39 -0.15 -15.24
C THR A 193 -19.26 0.38 -16.67
N MET A 194 -18.11 0.98 -17.02
CA MET A 194 -17.84 1.43 -18.40
C MET A 194 -17.90 0.28 -19.39
N LEU A 195 -17.31 -0.86 -19.08
CA LEU A 195 -17.29 -2.04 -19.94
C LEU A 195 -18.68 -2.68 -20.06
N ALA A 196 -19.42 -2.77 -18.94
CA ALA A 196 -20.82 -3.21 -18.98
C ALA A 196 -21.66 -2.29 -19.86
N GLY A 197 -21.53 -0.97 -19.69
CA GLY A 197 -22.23 0.02 -20.51
C GLY A 197 -21.85 -0.02 -21.98
N LEU A 198 -20.59 -0.29 -22.32
CA LEU A 198 -20.13 -0.44 -23.70
C LEU A 198 -20.78 -1.65 -24.39
N ALA A 199 -20.96 -2.74 -23.67
CA ALA A 199 -21.67 -3.91 -24.17
C ALA A 199 -23.13 -3.59 -24.52
N ILE A 200 -23.79 -2.77 -23.69
CA ILE A 200 -25.15 -2.28 -23.95
C ILE A 200 -25.19 -1.33 -25.16
N TYR A 201 -24.22 -0.42 -25.25
CA TYR A 201 -24.14 0.56 -26.34
C TYR A 201 -24.00 -0.09 -27.72
N ARG A 202 -23.29 -1.22 -27.80
CA ARG A 202 -23.03 -1.97 -29.05
C ARG A 202 -24.18 -2.91 -29.46
N ARG A 203 -25.09 -3.27 -28.56
CA ARG A 203 -26.22 -4.15 -28.89
C ARG A 203 -27.35 -3.40 -29.56
N GLU A 204 -28.04 -4.07 -30.52
CA GLU A 204 -29.25 -3.55 -31.15
C GLU A 204 -30.43 -3.61 -30.19
N MET A 205 -31.35 -2.62 -30.32
CA MET A 205 -32.54 -2.50 -29.47
C MET A 205 -33.43 -3.75 -29.49
N SER A 206 -33.52 -4.42 -30.65
CA SER A 206 -34.34 -5.61 -30.86
C SER A 206 -33.93 -6.81 -29.98
N GLN A 207 -32.66 -6.91 -29.62
CA GLN A 207 -32.17 -8.00 -28.76
C GLN A 207 -32.44 -7.74 -27.29
N LEU A 208 -32.47 -6.47 -26.87
CA LEU A 208 -32.79 -6.08 -25.48
C LEU A 208 -34.24 -6.41 -25.11
N PHE A 209 -35.19 -6.30 -26.07
CA PHE A 209 -36.59 -6.65 -25.81
C PHE A 209 -36.82 -8.17 -25.76
N LYS A 210 -36.07 -8.97 -26.48
CA LYS A 210 -36.23 -10.43 -26.54
C LYS A 210 -35.78 -11.15 -25.26
N GLU A 211 -34.84 -10.55 -24.49
CA GLU A 211 -34.42 -11.08 -23.19
C GLU A 211 -35.39 -10.74 -22.03
N LEU A 212 -36.38 -9.84 -22.26
CA LEU A 212 -37.43 -9.53 -21.28
C LEU A 212 -38.63 -10.46 -21.36
N GLU A 213 -38.75 -11.25 -22.43
CA GLU A 213 -39.86 -12.22 -22.61
C GLU A 213 -39.54 -13.64 -22.16
N THR A 214 -38.32 -13.91 -21.69
CA THR A 214 -37.89 -15.21 -21.13
C THR A 214 -37.60 -15.10 -19.64
#